data_e8df9ec17d4697ee73bff8211faa5b6d
#
_entry.id   e8df9ec17d4697ee73bff8211faa5b6d
#
_cell.length_a   1.000
_cell.length_b   1.000
_cell.length_c   1.000
_cell.angle_alpha   90.00
_cell.angle_beta   90.00
_cell.angle_gamma   90.00
#
_symmetry.space_group_name_H-M   'P 1'
#
loop_
_entity.id
_entity.type
_entity.pdbx_description
1 polymer ?
#
loop_
_entity_poly.entity_id
_entity_poly.type
_entity_poly.pdbx_seq_one_letter_code
_entity_poly.pdbx_strand_id
1 'polypeptide(L)'
;MTKTEQLRVTTWRSKVLQHATAIGNVARTCRRFGISRKSFYKWRRRFMEHGDAGLCDRPRVPQRFPRATAHDVISKILYLRQHYHFGAGRITDYLKRFHQVTIARSTVHRILTRRGLQRLPANQKHRAHGKRWQRYEKPQPGHRLQLDVKFLERIPGTRRRFYQFTAIDDCTRIRVLKLFDACTQRTAIQFIDTVLRRLPFRVLVVQTDNGAEFQSHFHWHLEERDIRHVYIRPRTPHLNGKVERSHRVDDQEFYQLLDRDGISDDIRLFNEKLREWEDYYNYHRPHGALSGQTPYERLVAKTRATVSPGS
;
A
#
# COMPACT_ATOMS: atom_id res chain seq x y z
N MET A 1 18.74 25.02 -17.56
CA MET A 1 20.00 25.80 -17.43
C MET A 1 20.71 25.41 -16.15
N THR A 2 21.99 25.14 -16.25
CA THR A 2 22.85 24.86 -15.07
C THR A 2 23.14 26.15 -14.30
N LYS A 3 23.55 26.07 -13.03
CA LYS A 3 23.93 27.25 -12.22
C LYS A 3 25.02 28.09 -12.93
N THR A 4 25.96 27.43 -13.61
CA THR A 4 27.05 28.07 -14.35
C THR A 4 26.53 28.85 -15.58
N GLU A 5 25.58 28.31 -16.34
CA GLU A 5 24.93 28.99 -17.46
C GLU A 5 24.12 30.21 -17.01
N GLN A 6 23.39 30.08 -15.90
CA GLN A 6 22.63 31.18 -15.30
C GLN A 6 23.57 32.35 -14.92
N LEU A 7 24.70 32.03 -14.29
CA LEU A 7 25.68 33.03 -13.91
C LEU A 7 26.26 33.75 -15.12
N ARG A 8 26.62 33.03 -16.18
CA ARG A 8 27.12 33.61 -17.43
C ARG A 8 26.11 34.58 -18.05
N VAL A 9 24.85 34.18 -18.12
CA VAL A 9 23.78 35.02 -18.69
C VAL A 9 23.55 36.28 -17.84
N THR A 10 23.53 36.14 -16.51
CA THR A 10 23.37 37.28 -15.60
C THR A 10 24.53 38.28 -15.72
N THR A 11 25.77 37.78 -15.68
CA THR A 11 26.96 38.62 -15.83
C THR A 11 26.97 39.35 -17.18
N TRP A 12 26.60 38.68 -18.27
CA TRP A 12 26.53 39.29 -19.58
C TRP A 12 25.45 40.39 -19.62
N ARG A 13 24.27 40.17 -19.08
CA ARG A 13 23.19 41.19 -19.02
C ARG A 13 23.60 42.38 -18.16
N SER A 14 24.30 42.17 -17.04
CA SER A 14 24.84 43.23 -16.19
C SER A 14 25.83 44.09 -16.95
N LYS A 15 26.77 43.47 -17.69
CA LYS A 15 27.72 44.20 -18.56
C LYS A 15 27.02 45.07 -19.61
N VAL A 16 25.94 44.60 -20.22
CA VAL A 16 25.15 45.37 -21.19
C VAL A 16 24.53 46.61 -20.55
N LEU A 17 23.98 46.49 -19.35
CA LEU A 17 23.39 47.61 -18.61
C LEU A 17 24.48 48.62 -18.22
N GLN A 18 25.60 48.15 -17.68
CA GLN A 18 26.73 49.00 -17.31
C GLN A 18 27.29 49.78 -18.48
N HIS A 19 27.45 49.13 -19.66
CA HIS A 19 27.91 49.79 -20.91
C HIS A 19 26.93 50.89 -21.35
N ALA A 20 25.63 50.69 -21.25
CA ALA A 20 24.64 51.70 -21.60
C ALA A 20 24.71 52.91 -20.66
N THR A 21 24.98 52.71 -19.37
CA THR A 21 25.18 53.77 -18.37
C THR A 21 26.45 54.55 -18.67
N ALA A 22 27.55 53.87 -19.01
CA ALA A 22 28.84 54.50 -19.31
C ALA A 22 28.82 55.37 -20.57
N ILE A 23 28.11 54.96 -21.62
CA ILE A 23 28.05 55.66 -22.90
C ILE A 23 26.88 56.67 -22.97
N GLY A 24 25.90 56.56 -22.11
CA GLY A 24 24.68 57.38 -22.11
C GLY A 24 23.76 57.13 -23.35
N ASN A 25 24.05 56.14 -24.19
CA ASN A 25 23.32 55.89 -25.43
C ASN A 25 22.86 54.42 -25.55
N VAL A 26 21.58 54.17 -25.25
CA VAL A 26 20.95 52.85 -25.31
C VAL A 26 20.91 52.28 -26.73
N ALA A 27 20.67 53.12 -27.74
CA ALA A 27 20.58 52.67 -29.13
C ALA A 27 21.92 52.10 -29.64
N ARG A 28 23.03 52.78 -29.31
CA ARG A 28 24.38 52.36 -29.63
C ARG A 28 24.76 51.05 -28.90
N THR A 29 24.41 50.94 -27.64
CA THR A 29 24.60 49.72 -26.83
C THR A 29 23.82 48.56 -27.40
N CYS A 30 22.54 48.71 -27.73
CA CYS A 30 21.74 47.65 -28.30
C CYS A 30 22.31 47.14 -29.66
N ARG A 31 22.76 48.03 -30.51
CA ARG A 31 23.44 47.65 -31.79
C ARG A 31 24.73 46.87 -31.52
N ARG A 32 25.56 47.35 -30.58
CA ARG A 32 26.84 46.70 -30.25
C ARG A 32 26.68 45.28 -29.69
N PHE A 33 25.68 45.05 -28.85
CA PHE A 33 25.46 43.75 -28.21
C PHE A 33 24.43 42.88 -28.95
N GLY A 34 23.90 43.34 -30.11
CA GLY A 34 22.94 42.56 -30.91
C GLY A 34 21.62 42.30 -30.20
N ILE A 35 21.15 43.20 -29.33
CA ILE A 35 19.92 43.05 -28.58
C ILE A 35 18.86 44.07 -28.99
N SER A 36 17.57 43.68 -28.83
CA SER A 36 16.48 44.61 -29.05
C SER A 36 16.37 45.63 -27.90
N ARG A 37 15.92 46.86 -28.20
CA ARG A 37 15.62 47.90 -27.19
C ARG A 37 14.60 47.39 -26.16
N LYS A 38 13.61 46.57 -26.61
CA LYS A 38 12.60 45.94 -25.74
C LYS A 38 13.25 45.02 -24.69
N SER A 39 14.25 44.22 -25.10
CA SER A 39 15.00 43.35 -24.19
C SER A 39 15.83 44.16 -23.20
N PHE A 40 16.49 45.21 -23.64
CA PHE A 40 17.27 46.13 -22.81
C PHE A 40 16.41 46.76 -21.70
N TYR A 41 15.28 47.40 -22.05
CA TYR A 41 14.40 48.03 -21.05
C TYR A 41 13.74 47.04 -20.11
N LYS A 42 13.44 45.85 -20.61
CA LYS A 42 12.96 44.72 -19.76
C LYS A 42 13.99 44.34 -18.69
N TRP A 43 15.28 44.22 -19.08
CA TRP A 43 16.34 43.88 -18.14
C TRP A 43 16.62 45.04 -17.19
N ARG A 44 16.67 46.28 -17.69
CA ARG A 44 16.86 47.48 -16.87
C ARG A 44 15.80 47.59 -15.80
N ARG A 45 14.50 47.43 -16.11
CA ARG A 45 13.41 47.45 -15.13
C ARG A 45 13.59 46.39 -14.08
N ARG A 46 13.86 45.13 -14.48
CA ARG A 46 14.07 44.04 -13.54
C ARG A 46 15.29 44.23 -12.65
N PHE A 47 16.34 44.84 -13.19
CA PHE A 47 17.51 45.16 -12.39
C PHE A 47 17.23 46.24 -11.36
N MET A 48 16.42 47.24 -11.70
CA MET A 48 16.01 48.28 -10.76
C MET A 48 15.11 47.75 -9.66
N GLU A 49 14.25 46.78 -9.96
CA GLU A 49 13.32 46.15 -8.99
C GLU A 49 13.99 45.11 -8.11
N HIS A 50 14.91 44.33 -8.61
CA HIS A 50 15.42 43.10 -7.95
C HIS A 50 16.95 42.96 -8.00
N GLY A 51 17.70 43.97 -8.43
CA GLY A 51 19.16 43.89 -8.58
C GLY A 51 19.61 42.79 -9.59
N ASP A 52 20.75 42.18 -9.34
CA ASP A 52 21.30 41.11 -10.17
C ASP A 52 20.40 39.88 -10.28
N ALA A 53 19.63 39.58 -9.22
CA ALA A 53 18.65 38.50 -9.23
C ALA A 53 17.56 38.69 -10.28
N GLY A 54 17.21 39.94 -10.60
CA GLY A 54 16.26 40.30 -11.66
C GLY A 54 16.73 40.00 -13.09
N LEU A 55 18.03 39.83 -13.25
CA LEU A 55 18.64 39.50 -14.56
C LEU A 55 18.61 37.99 -14.86
N CYS A 56 18.25 37.14 -13.90
CA CYS A 56 18.06 35.73 -14.15
C CYS A 56 16.81 35.45 -14.98
N ASP A 57 16.87 34.39 -15.81
CA ASP A 57 15.67 33.94 -16.51
C ASP A 57 14.70 33.29 -15.55
N ARG A 58 13.45 33.75 -15.57
CA ARG A 58 12.37 33.10 -14.79
C ARG A 58 11.98 31.81 -15.47
N PRO A 59 11.78 30.71 -14.69
CA PRO A 59 11.31 29.46 -15.28
C PRO A 59 9.95 29.70 -15.97
N ARG A 60 9.76 29.09 -17.14
CA ARG A 60 8.49 29.14 -17.87
C ARG A 60 7.50 28.18 -17.23
N VAL A 61 6.95 28.55 -16.09
CA VAL A 61 5.93 27.78 -15.42
C VAL A 61 4.55 28.26 -15.89
N PRO A 62 3.68 27.36 -16.39
CA PRO A 62 2.32 27.74 -16.72
C PRO A 62 1.58 28.29 -15.50
N GLN A 63 0.82 29.37 -15.66
CA GLN A 63 0.03 29.94 -14.58
C GLN A 63 -1.19 29.10 -14.23
N ARG A 64 -1.67 28.28 -15.16
CA ARG A 64 -2.80 27.37 -14.97
C ARG A 64 -2.43 25.96 -15.39
N PHE A 65 -2.87 24.99 -14.61
CA PHE A 65 -2.71 23.57 -14.87
C PHE A 65 -4.10 22.92 -14.99
N PRO A 66 -4.75 22.95 -16.15
CA PRO A 66 -6.14 22.46 -16.33
C PRO A 66 -6.31 20.99 -15.95
N ARG A 67 -5.24 20.20 -16.01
CA ARG A 67 -5.23 18.77 -15.69
C ARG A 67 -4.63 18.48 -14.30
N ALA A 68 -4.52 19.47 -13.43
CA ALA A 68 -4.06 19.24 -12.07
C ALA A 68 -5.11 18.42 -11.29
N THR A 69 -4.64 17.47 -10.51
CA THR A 69 -5.51 16.74 -9.59
C THR A 69 -6.11 17.73 -8.58
N ALA A 70 -7.41 17.67 -8.36
CA ALA A 70 -8.14 18.53 -7.43
C ALA A 70 -7.60 18.39 -6.01
N HIS A 71 -7.62 19.48 -5.25
CA HIS A 71 -6.99 19.55 -3.92
C HIS A 71 -7.64 18.58 -2.91
N ASP A 72 -8.96 18.41 -2.97
CA ASP A 72 -9.71 17.47 -2.13
C ASP A 72 -9.29 16.02 -2.40
N VAL A 73 -9.06 15.65 -3.67
CA VAL A 73 -8.55 14.33 -4.05
C VAL A 73 -7.13 14.12 -3.51
N ILE A 74 -6.27 15.13 -3.59
CA ILE A 74 -4.92 15.07 -3.03
C ILE A 74 -4.98 14.87 -1.52
N SER A 75 -5.83 15.60 -0.82
CA SER A 75 -6.02 15.47 0.63
C SER A 75 -6.47 14.06 1.02
N LYS A 76 -7.41 13.47 0.27
CA LYS A 76 -7.86 12.08 0.47
C LYS A 76 -6.73 11.07 0.24
N ILE A 77 -5.91 11.27 -0.80
CA ILE A 77 -4.74 10.41 -1.07
C ILE A 77 -3.75 10.43 0.10
N LEU A 78 -3.45 11.62 0.63
CA LEU A 78 -2.54 11.78 1.76
C LEU A 78 -3.11 11.16 3.03
N TYR A 79 -4.40 11.40 3.31
CA TYR A 79 -5.10 10.81 4.45
C TYR A 79 -5.05 9.28 4.42
N LEU A 80 -5.42 8.65 3.29
CA LEU A 80 -5.38 7.20 3.13
C LEU A 80 -3.95 6.63 3.26
N ARG A 81 -2.95 7.39 2.85
CA ARG A 81 -1.54 7.00 2.99
C ARG A 81 -1.07 7.05 4.44
N GLN A 82 -1.39 8.12 5.15
CA GLN A 82 -0.91 8.37 6.52
C GLN A 82 -1.65 7.54 7.55
N HIS A 83 -3.00 7.45 7.45
CA HIS A 83 -3.82 6.79 8.46
C HIS A 83 -4.08 5.31 8.19
N TYR A 84 -4.01 4.86 6.92
CA TYR A 84 -4.27 3.46 6.56
C TYR A 84 -3.08 2.77 5.90
N HIS A 85 -1.95 3.45 5.73
CA HIS A 85 -0.73 2.94 5.09
C HIS A 85 -0.97 2.35 3.67
N PHE A 86 -2.00 2.80 2.96
CA PHE A 86 -2.33 2.28 1.64
C PHE A 86 -1.24 2.61 0.62
N GLY A 87 -0.92 1.64 -0.24
CA GLY A 87 -0.09 1.84 -1.42
C GLY A 87 -0.86 2.49 -2.57
N ALA A 88 -0.14 3.06 -3.56
CA ALA A 88 -0.74 3.80 -4.67
C ALA A 88 -1.85 3.02 -5.42
N GLY A 89 -1.69 1.70 -5.63
CA GLY A 89 -2.72 0.88 -6.26
C GLY A 89 -4.00 0.82 -5.45
N ARG A 90 -3.88 0.56 -4.13
CA ARG A 90 -5.05 0.50 -3.25
C ARG A 90 -5.75 1.84 -3.10
N ILE A 91 -4.99 2.93 -3.02
CA ILE A 91 -5.57 4.28 -3.01
C ILE A 91 -6.40 4.52 -4.27
N THR A 92 -5.88 4.12 -5.44
CA THR A 92 -6.61 4.21 -6.71
C THR A 92 -7.94 3.44 -6.67
N ASP A 93 -7.88 2.17 -6.24
CA ASP A 93 -9.07 1.30 -6.15
C ASP A 93 -10.08 1.83 -5.12
N TYR A 94 -9.59 2.31 -3.97
CA TYR A 94 -10.42 2.90 -2.92
C TYR A 94 -11.14 4.17 -3.38
N LEU A 95 -10.42 5.09 -4.03
CA LEU A 95 -11.00 6.33 -4.56
C LEU A 95 -12.05 6.05 -5.64
N LYS A 96 -11.79 5.09 -6.52
CA LYS A 96 -12.76 4.67 -7.54
C LYS A 96 -14.02 4.08 -6.91
N ARG A 97 -13.86 3.21 -5.91
CA ARG A 97 -14.96 2.46 -5.28
C ARG A 97 -15.84 3.33 -4.37
N PHE A 98 -15.24 4.12 -3.51
CA PHE A 98 -15.97 4.83 -2.44
C PHE A 98 -16.19 6.31 -2.71
N HIS A 99 -15.45 6.89 -3.64
CA HIS A 99 -15.54 8.32 -3.97
C HIS A 99 -15.82 8.58 -5.44
N GLN A 100 -15.99 7.54 -6.27
CA GLN A 100 -16.23 7.64 -7.72
C GLN A 100 -15.14 8.45 -8.46
N VAL A 101 -13.96 8.58 -7.88
CA VAL A 101 -12.82 9.31 -8.44
C VAL A 101 -11.92 8.35 -9.20
N THR A 102 -11.86 8.52 -10.53
CA THR A 102 -10.94 7.76 -11.39
C THR A 102 -9.62 8.51 -11.54
N ILE A 103 -8.56 7.95 -11.01
CA ILE A 103 -7.20 8.50 -11.07
C ILE A 103 -6.19 7.40 -11.41
N ALA A 104 -5.18 7.72 -12.22
CA ALA A 104 -4.15 6.74 -12.55
C ALA A 104 -3.22 6.46 -11.35
N ARG A 105 -2.83 5.20 -11.18
CA ARG A 105 -1.87 4.76 -10.15
C ARG A 105 -0.56 5.55 -10.19
N SER A 106 -0.06 5.87 -11.38
CA SER A 106 1.15 6.67 -11.59
C SER A 106 0.99 8.10 -11.06
N THR A 107 -0.21 8.69 -11.17
CA THR A 107 -0.51 10.02 -10.62
C THR A 107 -0.51 10.00 -9.11
N VAL A 108 -1.15 9.00 -8.48
CA VAL A 108 -1.11 8.80 -7.01
C VAL A 108 0.34 8.63 -6.54
N HIS A 109 1.12 7.77 -7.20
CA HIS A 109 2.53 7.58 -6.86
C HIS A 109 3.33 8.89 -6.93
N ARG A 110 3.16 9.69 -7.99
CA ARG A 110 3.82 10.98 -8.15
C ARG A 110 3.43 11.99 -7.07
N ILE A 111 2.16 12.00 -6.64
CA ILE A 111 1.69 12.85 -5.52
C ILE A 111 2.39 12.43 -4.23
N LEU A 112 2.41 11.13 -3.92
CA LEU A 112 3.09 10.59 -2.74
C LEU A 112 4.60 10.89 -2.75
N THR A 113 5.26 10.75 -3.91
CA THR A 113 6.69 11.06 -4.06
C THR A 113 6.98 12.53 -3.79
N ARG A 114 6.17 13.46 -4.35
CA ARG A 114 6.33 14.90 -4.11
C ARG A 114 6.17 15.30 -2.64
N ARG A 115 5.44 14.51 -1.86
CA ARG A 115 5.22 14.72 -0.42
C ARG A 115 6.15 13.88 0.47
N GLY A 116 7.12 13.16 -0.10
CA GLY A 116 8.03 12.29 0.65
C GLY A 116 7.38 11.02 1.23
N LEU A 117 6.15 10.70 0.82
CA LEU A 117 5.34 9.59 1.35
C LEU A 117 5.37 8.33 0.48
N GLN A 118 6.29 8.22 -0.47
CA GLN A 118 6.41 7.07 -1.36
C GLN A 118 6.79 5.77 -0.65
N ARG A 119 7.49 5.87 0.47
CA ARG A 119 7.87 4.73 1.33
C ARG A 119 7.04 4.73 2.61
N LEU A 120 6.73 3.55 3.12
CA LEU A 120 6.21 3.40 4.48
C LEU A 120 7.36 3.54 5.49
N PRO A 121 7.06 3.83 6.77
CA PRO A 121 8.09 3.88 7.80
C PRO A 121 8.95 2.60 7.84
N ALA A 122 10.10 2.66 8.47
CA ALA A 122 11.31 1.82 8.34
C ALA A 122 11.16 0.27 8.31
N ASN A 123 9.98 -0.29 8.56
CA ASN A 123 9.78 -1.75 8.64
C ASN A 123 9.67 -2.46 7.29
N GLN A 124 9.67 -1.75 6.17
CA GLN A 124 9.64 -2.38 4.85
C GLN A 124 11.05 -2.62 4.32
N LYS A 125 11.56 -3.81 4.53
CA LYS A 125 12.76 -4.28 3.84
C LYS A 125 12.43 -4.54 2.37
N HIS A 126 13.00 -3.78 1.43
CA HIS A 126 12.96 -4.12 0.02
C HIS A 126 13.80 -5.39 -0.20
N ARG A 127 13.14 -6.49 -0.52
CA ARG A 127 13.83 -7.67 -1.05
C ARG A 127 14.08 -7.46 -2.54
N ALA A 128 15.31 -7.73 -2.98
CA ALA A 128 15.64 -7.83 -4.40
C ALA A 128 14.68 -8.82 -5.08
N HIS A 129 14.24 -8.50 -6.29
CA HIS A 129 13.34 -9.35 -7.07
C HIS A 129 14.03 -10.67 -7.41
N GLY A 130 13.78 -11.69 -6.60
CA GLY A 130 13.98 -13.08 -7.00
C GLY A 130 12.96 -13.50 -8.07
N LYS A 131 13.18 -14.66 -8.69
CA LYS A 131 12.37 -15.24 -9.77
C LYS A 131 10.87 -14.91 -9.65
N ARG A 132 10.27 -14.47 -10.76
CA ARG A 132 8.85 -14.14 -10.88
C ARG A 132 8.02 -15.39 -10.58
N TRP A 133 7.40 -15.45 -9.40
CA TRP A 133 6.53 -16.54 -9.00
C TRP A 133 5.28 -16.57 -9.88
N GLN A 134 4.93 -17.72 -10.43
CA GLN A 134 3.63 -17.90 -11.08
C GLN A 134 2.53 -17.82 -10.02
N ARG A 135 1.52 -16.98 -10.27
CA ARG A 135 0.34 -16.89 -9.42
C ARG A 135 -0.40 -18.22 -9.49
N TYR A 136 -0.54 -18.83 -8.33
CA TYR A 136 -1.32 -20.03 -8.15
C TYR A 136 -2.58 -19.69 -7.38
N GLU A 137 -3.74 -20.06 -7.90
CA GLU A 137 -5.05 -19.88 -7.28
C GLU A 137 -5.91 -21.12 -7.51
N LYS A 138 -6.57 -21.59 -6.48
CA LYS A 138 -7.55 -22.68 -6.63
C LYS A 138 -8.81 -22.15 -7.31
N PRO A 139 -9.46 -22.98 -8.18
CA PRO A 139 -10.61 -22.49 -8.96
C PRO A 139 -11.86 -22.27 -8.14
N GLN A 140 -12.05 -23.04 -7.05
CA GLN A 140 -13.27 -23.06 -6.25
C GLN A 140 -13.01 -22.62 -4.81
N PRO A 141 -13.96 -21.88 -4.19
CA PRO A 141 -13.93 -21.59 -2.75
C PRO A 141 -13.91 -22.87 -1.92
N GLY A 142 -13.16 -22.88 -0.83
CA GLY A 142 -13.04 -24.03 0.06
C GLY A 142 -12.18 -25.18 -0.43
N HIS A 143 -11.74 -25.15 -1.70
CA HIS A 143 -10.85 -26.21 -2.21
C HIS A 143 -9.58 -26.34 -1.36
N ARG A 144 -9.02 -25.23 -0.87
CA ARG A 144 -7.85 -25.23 0.01
C ARG A 144 -7.85 -24.01 0.92
N LEU A 145 -7.75 -24.26 2.22
CA LEU A 145 -7.42 -23.26 3.22
C LEU A 145 -5.94 -23.35 3.59
N GLN A 146 -5.29 -22.20 3.73
CA GLN A 146 -3.97 -22.10 4.35
C GLN A 146 -4.16 -21.64 5.79
N LEU A 147 -3.61 -22.41 6.74
CA LEU A 147 -3.57 -22.09 8.15
C LEU A 147 -2.14 -21.76 8.58
N ASP A 148 -2.02 -20.81 9.47
CA ASP A 148 -0.75 -20.43 10.07
C ASP A 148 -0.98 -19.75 11.43
N VAL A 149 0.04 -19.76 12.27
CA VAL A 149 0.03 -19.10 13.57
C VAL A 149 1.08 -18.00 13.59
N LYS A 150 0.64 -16.80 13.91
CA LYS A 150 1.51 -15.67 14.14
C LYS A 150 1.72 -15.43 15.61
N PHE A 151 2.97 -15.44 16.02
CA PHE A 151 3.38 -15.10 17.39
C PHE A 151 3.42 -13.57 17.51
N LEU A 152 2.54 -13.01 18.34
CA LEU A 152 2.56 -11.57 18.60
C LEU A 152 3.69 -11.20 19.55
N GLU A 153 4.04 -9.93 19.60
CA GLU A 153 4.98 -9.41 20.59
C GLU A 153 4.43 -9.64 22.01
N ARG A 154 5.34 -9.71 22.98
CA ARG A 154 4.92 -9.85 24.38
C ARG A 154 4.22 -8.58 24.82
N ILE A 155 3.18 -8.73 25.65
CA ILE A 155 2.47 -7.60 26.24
C ILE A 155 3.44 -6.85 27.15
N PRO A 156 3.60 -5.53 26.97
CA PRO A 156 4.53 -4.72 27.76
C PRO A 156 4.29 -4.93 29.26
N GLY A 157 5.37 -5.11 30.02
CA GLY A 157 5.31 -5.35 31.48
C GLY A 157 4.91 -6.75 31.91
N THR A 158 4.64 -7.68 30.97
CA THR A 158 4.25 -9.07 31.28
C THR A 158 5.11 -10.10 30.55
N ARG A 159 5.05 -11.36 30.98
CA ARG A 159 5.62 -12.49 30.22
C ARG A 159 4.62 -13.12 29.25
N ARG A 160 3.39 -12.61 29.18
CA ARG A 160 2.31 -13.15 28.34
C ARG A 160 2.51 -12.79 26.88
N ARG A 161 2.09 -13.70 25.98
CA ARG A 161 2.09 -13.54 24.54
C ARG A 161 0.79 -14.12 24.01
N PHE A 162 0.21 -13.45 23.03
CA PHE A 162 -0.91 -14.01 22.27
C PHE A 162 -0.45 -14.62 20.95
N TYR A 163 -1.24 -15.55 20.48
CA TYR A 163 -1.02 -16.30 19.26
C TYR A 163 -2.20 -16.05 18.33
N GLN A 164 -1.95 -15.39 17.20
CA GLN A 164 -2.98 -15.17 16.19
C GLN A 164 -3.02 -16.37 15.24
N PHE A 165 -4.08 -17.14 15.32
CA PHE A 165 -4.39 -18.16 14.34
C PHE A 165 -5.10 -17.51 13.16
N THR A 166 -4.68 -17.87 11.95
CA THR A 166 -5.18 -17.32 10.69
C THR A 166 -5.51 -18.46 9.74
N ALA A 167 -6.72 -18.46 9.21
CA ALA A 167 -7.12 -19.32 8.10
C ALA A 167 -7.51 -18.44 6.91
N ILE A 168 -6.99 -18.73 5.72
CA ILE A 168 -7.31 -17.98 4.50
C ILE A 168 -7.64 -18.92 3.34
N ASP A 169 -8.75 -18.67 2.66
CA ASP A 169 -9.13 -19.43 1.48
C ASP A 169 -8.25 -19.07 0.28
N ASP A 170 -7.77 -20.10 -0.40
CA ASP A 170 -6.85 -19.98 -1.54
C ASP A 170 -7.48 -19.32 -2.76
N CYS A 171 -8.80 -19.47 -2.95
CA CYS A 171 -9.55 -18.94 -4.09
C CYS A 171 -10.03 -17.50 -3.85
N THR A 172 -10.74 -17.28 -2.75
CA THR A 172 -11.44 -16.01 -2.49
C THR A 172 -10.64 -15.03 -1.66
N ARG A 173 -9.67 -15.50 -0.89
CA ARG A 173 -8.95 -14.74 0.16
C ARG A 173 -9.82 -14.39 1.36
N ILE A 174 -11.03 -14.96 1.50
CA ILE A 174 -11.78 -14.88 2.75
C ILE A 174 -10.93 -15.49 3.84
N ARG A 175 -10.88 -14.80 4.96
CA ARG A 175 -10.09 -15.23 6.11
C ARG A 175 -10.89 -15.24 7.40
N VAL A 176 -10.42 -16.03 8.34
CA VAL A 176 -10.87 -16.07 9.72
C VAL A 176 -9.67 -15.87 10.62
N LEU A 177 -9.81 -15.02 11.62
CA LEU A 177 -8.78 -14.68 12.58
C LEU A 177 -9.27 -14.98 14.00
N LYS A 178 -8.38 -15.45 14.88
CA LYS A 178 -8.65 -15.56 16.31
C LYS A 178 -7.36 -15.57 17.11
N LEU A 179 -7.38 -14.89 18.27
CA LEU A 179 -6.31 -14.92 19.24
C LEU A 179 -6.56 -15.98 20.31
N PHE A 180 -5.45 -16.61 20.70
CA PHE A 180 -5.39 -17.53 21.84
C PHE A 180 -4.20 -17.16 22.73
N ASP A 181 -4.26 -17.55 23.97
CA ASP A 181 -3.21 -17.40 24.98
C ASP A 181 -2.17 -18.53 24.93
N ALA A 182 -2.44 -19.58 24.18
CA ALA A 182 -1.56 -20.73 23.99
C ALA A 182 -1.55 -21.21 22.53
N CYS A 183 -0.41 -21.75 22.09
CA CYS A 183 -0.25 -22.40 20.79
C CYS A 183 -0.12 -23.91 21.00
N THR A 184 -1.24 -24.61 20.95
CA THR A 184 -1.36 -26.04 21.23
C THR A 184 -2.28 -26.73 20.21
N GLN A 185 -2.23 -28.05 20.10
CA GLN A 185 -3.15 -28.80 19.25
C GLN A 185 -4.62 -28.55 19.65
N ARG A 186 -4.92 -28.39 20.94
CA ARG A 186 -6.27 -28.07 21.45
C ARG A 186 -6.76 -26.72 20.93
N THR A 187 -5.92 -25.68 20.97
CA THR A 187 -6.30 -24.36 20.44
C THR A 187 -6.39 -24.35 18.91
N ALA A 188 -5.58 -25.13 18.21
CA ALA A 188 -5.69 -25.33 16.77
C ALA A 188 -7.03 -26.00 16.39
N ILE A 189 -7.47 -27.03 17.16
CA ILE A 189 -8.77 -27.69 16.98
C ILE A 189 -9.91 -26.70 17.24
N GLN A 190 -9.88 -25.95 18.33
CA GLN A 190 -10.89 -24.92 18.62
C GLN A 190 -10.95 -23.85 17.53
N PHE A 191 -9.81 -23.51 16.96
CA PHE A 191 -9.74 -22.55 15.86
C PHE A 191 -10.37 -23.11 14.59
N ILE A 192 -9.99 -24.32 14.15
CA ILE A 192 -10.54 -24.89 12.92
C ILE A 192 -12.05 -25.11 13.03
N ASP A 193 -12.57 -25.52 14.17
CA ASP A 193 -14.02 -25.62 14.40
C ASP A 193 -14.72 -24.26 14.29
N THR A 194 -14.06 -23.19 14.74
CA THR A 194 -14.54 -21.81 14.54
C THR A 194 -14.56 -21.44 13.08
N VAL A 195 -13.50 -21.77 12.33
CA VAL A 195 -13.36 -21.53 10.90
C VAL A 195 -14.46 -22.23 10.12
N LEU A 196 -14.68 -23.52 10.36
CA LEU A 196 -15.68 -24.34 9.65
C LEU A 196 -17.10 -23.85 9.87
N ARG A 197 -17.43 -23.33 11.08
CA ARG A 197 -18.74 -22.71 11.36
C ARG A 197 -18.95 -21.35 10.68
N ARG A 198 -17.87 -20.62 10.42
CA ARG A 198 -17.94 -19.23 9.93
C ARG A 198 -17.83 -19.11 8.42
N LEU A 199 -17.21 -20.10 7.78
CA LEU A 199 -17.08 -20.08 6.32
C LEU A 199 -18.38 -20.51 5.65
N PRO A 200 -18.85 -19.78 4.61
CA PRO A 200 -20.11 -20.08 3.92
C PRO A 200 -19.94 -21.15 2.81
N PHE A 201 -18.91 -21.97 2.89
CA PHE A 201 -18.60 -23.04 1.92
C PHE A 201 -17.89 -24.22 2.60
N ARG A 202 -18.02 -25.40 2.00
CA ARG A 202 -17.34 -26.61 2.48
C ARG A 202 -15.85 -26.51 2.22
N VAL A 203 -15.05 -26.94 3.19
CA VAL A 203 -13.59 -27.01 3.09
C VAL A 203 -13.17 -28.42 2.72
N LEU A 204 -12.34 -28.57 1.69
CA LEU A 204 -11.87 -29.88 1.22
C LEU A 204 -10.44 -30.19 1.68
N VAL A 205 -9.58 -29.18 1.73
CA VAL A 205 -8.17 -29.33 2.08
C VAL A 205 -7.75 -28.21 3.03
N VAL A 206 -7.09 -28.60 4.11
CA VAL A 206 -6.39 -27.68 5.01
C VAL A 206 -4.89 -27.87 4.83
N GLN A 207 -4.18 -26.79 4.58
CA GLN A 207 -2.73 -26.76 4.42
C GLN A 207 -2.09 -25.99 5.58
N THR A 208 -1.14 -26.64 6.27
CA THR A 208 -0.39 -26.04 7.39
C THR A 208 1.11 -26.19 7.16
N ASP A 209 1.90 -25.51 7.95
CA ASP A 209 3.30 -25.88 8.15
C ASP A 209 3.42 -27.15 9.04
N ASN A 210 4.65 -27.52 9.44
CA ASN A 210 4.91 -28.67 10.30
C ASN A 210 4.93 -28.28 11.80
N GLY A 211 4.22 -27.22 12.21
CA GLY A 211 4.13 -26.81 13.60
C GLY A 211 3.57 -27.91 14.51
N ALA A 212 4.03 -27.99 15.75
CA ALA A 212 3.59 -29.00 16.72
C ALA A 212 2.08 -28.94 17.01
N GLU A 213 1.49 -27.75 16.89
CA GLU A 213 0.06 -27.48 17.05
C GLU A 213 -0.80 -28.12 15.96
N PHE A 214 -0.24 -28.46 14.81
CA PHE A 214 -0.93 -29.06 13.67
C PHE A 214 -0.68 -30.55 13.51
N GLN A 215 -0.01 -31.18 14.48
CA GLN A 215 0.30 -32.62 14.47
C GLN A 215 -0.80 -33.46 15.09
N SER A 216 -0.68 -34.77 14.98
CA SER A 216 -1.45 -35.81 15.69
C SER A 216 -2.95 -35.51 15.83
N HIS A 217 -3.41 -35.04 16.98
CA HIS A 217 -4.83 -34.79 17.26
C HIS A 217 -5.50 -33.80 16.32
N PHE A 218 -4.79 -32.78 15.89
CA PHE A 218 -5.31 -31.84 14.89
C PHE A 218 -5.50 -32.52 13.52
N HIS A 219 -4.55 -33.36 13.12
CA HIS A 219 -4.62 -34.11 11.87
C HIS A 219 -5.82 -35.06 11.88
N TRP A 220 -5.97 -35.86 12.92
CA TRP A 220 -7.09 -36.80 13.05
C TRP A 220 -8.44 -36.10 13.11
N HIS A 221 -8.51 -34.96 13.79
CA HIS A 221 -9.72 -34.14 13.87
C HIS A 221 -10.21 -33.63 12.50
N LEU A 222 -9.29 -33.36 11.56
CA LEU A 222 -9.62 -33.03 10.19
C LEU A 222 -10.08 -34.26 9.39
N GLU A 223 -9.42 -35.41 9.57
CA GLU A 223 -9.79 -36.65 8.91
C GLU A 223 -11.20 -37.11 9.30
N GLU A 224 -11.56 -37.02 10.60
CA GLU A 224 -12.92 -37.30 11.09
C GLU A 224 -14.02 -36.44 10.41
N ARG A 225 -13.65 -35.33 9.81
CA ARG A 225 -14.55 -34.42 9.10
C ARG A 225 -14.45 -34.50 7.56
N ASP A 226 -13.80 -35.54 7.05
CA ASP A 226 -13.52 -35.69 5.62
C ASP A 226 -12.72 -34.50 5.01
N ILE A 227 -11.88 -33.87 5.81
CA ILE A 227 -11.02 -32.77 5.37
C ILE A 227 -9.59 -33.28 5.24
N ARG A 228 -9.06 -33.22 4.03
CA ARG A 228 -7.68 -33.63 3.78
C ARG A 228 -6.68 -32.65 4.39
N HIS A 229 -5.80 -33.14 5.27
CA HIS A 229 -4.70 -32.36 5.80
C HIS A 229 -3.44 -32.49 4.94
N VAL A 230 -2.80 -31.37 4.59
CA VAL A 230 -1.58 -31.33 3.77
C VAL A 230 -0.53 -30.47 4.47
N TYR A 231 0.60 -31.08 4.80
CA TYR A 231 1.77 -30.36 5.32
C TYR A 231 2.58 -29.74 4.18
N ILE A 232 3.09 -28.53 4.43
CA ILE A 232 4.04 -27.88 3.52
C ILE A 232 5.39 -28.59 3.63
N ARG A 233 6.01 -28.89 2.50
CA ARG A 233 7.36 -29.45 2.49
C ARG A 233 8.33 -28.50 3.18
N PRO A 234 9.25 -29.02 4.02
CA PRO A 234 10.30 -28.19 4.64
C PRO A 234 11.04 -27.37 3.60
N ARG A 235 11.44 -26.14 3.95
CA ARG A 235 12.17 -25.19 3.08
C ARG A 235 11.41 -24.72 1.84
N THR A 236 10.07 -24.83 1.80
CA THR A 236 9.23 -24.29 0.72
C THR A 236 8.22 -23.26 1.21
N PRO A 237 8.65 -22.16 1.84
CA PRO A 237 7.77 -21.17 2.47
C PRO A 237 6.80 -20.52 1.47
N HIS A 238 7.14 -20.50 0.19
CA HIS A 238 6.29 -19.94 -0.86
C HIS A 238 4.94 -20.65 -1.01
N LEU A 239 4.79 -21.86 -0.51
CA LEU A 239 3.50 -22.57 -0.54
C LEU A 239 2.49 -22.01 0.46
N ASN A 240 2.94 -21.32 1.53
CA ASN A 240 2.10 -20.62 2.51
C ASN A 240 2.02 -19.09 2.26
N GLY A 241 2.41 -18.66 1.07
CA GLY A 241 2.60 -17.24 0.75
C GLY A 241 1.34 -16.37 0.86
N LYS A 242 0.13 -16.96 0.88
CA LYS A 242 -1.13 -16.20 1.01
C LYS A 242 -1.40 -15.83 2.45
N VAL A 243 -1.23 -16.77 3.37
CA VAL A 243 -1.38 -16.50 4.80
C VAL A 243 -0.24 -15.61 5.32
N GLU A 244 1.01 -15.85 4.89
CA GLU A 244 2.13 -14.95 5.21
C GLU A 244 1.90 -13.53 4.69
N ARG A 245 1.33 -13.39 3.49
CA ARG A 245 0.95 -12.07 2.96
C ARG A 245 -0.17 -11.44 3.78
N SER A 246 -1.13 -12.23 4.27
CA SER A 246 -2.17 -11.79 5.19
C SER A 246 -1.56 -11.24 6.48
N HIS A 247 -0.62 -11.96 7.10
CA HIS A 247 0.07 -11.49 8.31
C HIS A 247 0.81 -10.17 8.11
N ARG A 248 1.45 -9.95 6.95
CA ARG A 248 2.06 -8.64 6.64
C ARG A 248 1.04 -7.52 6.50
N VAL A 249 -0.14 -7.84 6.00
CA VAL A 249 -1.24 -6.86 5.94
C VAL A 249 -1.69 -6.50 7.34
N ASP A 250 -1.82 -7.50 8.23
CA ASP A 250 -2.17 -7.28 9.63
C ASP A 250 -1.12 -6.40 10.32
N ASP A 251 0.18 -6.65 10.09
CA ASP A 251 1.24 -5.80 10.64
C ASP A 251 1.14 -4.35 10.19
N GLN A 252 0.86 -4.13 8.90
CA GLN A 252 0.90 -2.80 8.30
C GLN A 252 -0.37 -1.99 8.50
N GLU A 253 -1.52 -2.64 8.57
CA GLU A 253 -2.82 -1.98 8.49
C GLU A 253 -3.66 -2.16 9.76
N PHE A 254 -3.25 -3.03 10.67
CA PHE A 254 -3.90 -3.25 11.95
C PHE A 254 -2.94 -3.02 13.11
N TYR A 255 -1.92 -3.87 13.29
CA TYR A 255 -1.03 -3.79 14.46
C TYR A 255 -0.20 -2.50 14.55
N GLN A 256 0.25 -1.95 13.41
CA GLN A 256 0.97 -0.67 13.42
C GLN A 256 0.08 0.56 13.70
N LEU A 257 -1.23 0.39 13.55
CA LEU A 257 -2.20 1.46 13.80
C LEU A 257 -2.85 1.35 15.18
N LEU A 258 -2.67 0.22 15.87
CA LEU A 258 -3.02 0.12 17.28
C LEU A 258 -2.01 0.94 18.09
N ASP A 259 -2.51 1.92 18.83
CA ASP A 259 -1.70 2.58 19.84
C ASP A 259 -1.20 1.54 20.86
N ARG A 260 -0.01 1.78 21.44
CA ARG A 260 0.56 0.87 22.45
C ARG A 260 -0.40 0.58 23.60
N ASP A 261 -1.23 1.56 23.94
CA ASP A 261 -2.29 1.46 24.97
C ASP A 261 -3.53 0.69 24.49
N GLY A 262 -3.66 0.43 23.19
CA GLY A 262 -4.76 -0.33 22.59
C GLY A 262 -4.56 -1.85 22.61
N ILE A 263 -3.38 -2.34 23.03
CA ILE A 263 -3.11 -3.76 23.25
C ILE A 263 -3.60 -4.07 24.65
N SER A 264 -4.85 -4.50 24.76
CA SER A 264 -5.45 -4.93 26.03
C SER A 264 -4.89 -6.28 26.45
N ASP A 265 -4.63 -6.44 27.77
CA ASP A 265 -4.40 -7.75 28.40
C ASP A 265 -5.62 -8.66 28.30
N ASP A 266 -6.78 -8.12 28.01
CA ASP A 266 -8.01 -8.85 27.82
C ASP A 266 -8.09 -9.41 26.41
N ILE A 267 -7.89 -10.71 26.31
CA ILE A 267 -7.97 -11.45 25.05
C ILE A 267 -9.37 -11.36 24.41
N ARG A 268 -10.43 -11.12 25.18
CA ARG A 268 -11.80 -10.98 24.67
C ARG A 268 -11.94 -9.69 23.90
N LEU A 269 -11.59 -8.56 24.51
CA LEU A 269 -11.60 -7.25 23.86
C LEU A 269 -10.68 -7.22 22.64
N PHE A 270 -9.53 -7.87 22.72
CA PHE A 270 -8.63 -7.94 21.58
C PHE A 270 -9.19 -8.78 20.43
N ASN A 271 -9.89 -9.89 20.73
CA ASN A 271 -10.59 -10.66 19.72
C ASN A 271 -11.77 -9.90 19.09
N GLU A 272 -12.46 -9.03 19.83
CA GLU A 272 -13.50 -8.14 19.28
C GLU A 272 -12.91 -7.17 18.26
N LYS A 273 -11.84 -6.46 18.59
CA LYS A 273 -11.11 -5.58 17.65
C LYS A 273 -10.57 -6.36 16.43
N LEU A 274 -10.03 -7.55 16.67
CA LEU A 274 -9.53 -8.40 15.58
C LEU A 274 -10.67 -8.87 14.67
N ARG A 275 -11.86 -9.07 15.23
CA ARG A 275 -13.06 -9.41 14.47
C ARG A 275 -13.53 -8.26 13.58
N GLU A 276 -13.57 -7.04 14.07
CA GLU A 276 -13.88 -5.84 13.30
C GLU A 276 -12.88 -5.67 12.13
N TRP A 277 -11.60 -5.91 12.40
CA TRP A 277 -10.55 -5.92 11.40
C TRP A 277 -10.75 -7.02 10.33
N GLU A 278 -11.11 -8.22 10.75
CA GLU A 278 -11.43 -9.33 9.84
C GLU A 278 -12.63 -9.00 8.96
N ASP A 279 -13.70 -8.44 9.53
CA ASP A 279 -14.89 -8.03 8.79
C ASP A 279 -14.56 -6.92 7.77
N TYR A 280 -13.79 -5.91 8.17
CA TYR A 280 -13.29 -4.91 7.23
C TYR A 280 -12.46 -5.55 6.10
N TYR A 281 -11.56 -6.46 6.42
CA TYR A 281 -10.73 -7.15 5.42
C TYR A 281 -11.56 -7.94 4.42
N ASN A 282 -12.56 -8.69 4.90
CA ASN A 282 -13.38 -9.57 4.08
C ASN A 282 -14.41 -8.81 3.23
N TYR A 283 -15.03 -7.77 3.77
CA TYR A 283 -16.20 -7.12 3.15
C TYR A 283 -15.90 -5.75 2.54
N HIS A 284 -14.89 -5.05 3.03
CA HIS A 284 -14.69 -3.65 2.65
C HIS A 284 -13.34 -3.36 2.01
N ARG A 285 -12.32 -4.13 2.35
CA ARG A 285 -10.96 -3.86 1.89
C ARG A 285 -10.74 -4.33 0.45
N PRO A 286 -10.42 -3.41 -0.51
CA PRO A 286 -10.10 -3.81 -1.87
C PRO A 286 -8.72 -4.51 -1.95
N HIS A 287 -8.67 -5.59 -2.70
CA HIS A 287 -7.46 -6.41 -2.88
C HIS A 287 -6.89 -6.29 -4.28
N GLY A 288 -5.66 -5.80 -4.41
CA GLY A 288 -4.98 -5.71 -5.69
C GLY A 288 -4.76 -7.08 -6.38
N ALA A 289 -4.71 -8.18 -5.61
CA ALA A 289 -4.64 -9.53 -6.16
C ALA A 289 -5.97 -10.02 -6.75
N LEU A 290 -7.08 -9.40 -6.34
CA LEU A 290 -8.44 -9.70 -6.80
C LEU A 290 -8.98 -8.59 -7.74
N SER A 291 -8.09 -7.84 -8.38
CA SER A 291 -8.45 -6.74 -9.28
C SER A 291 -9.33 -5.67 -8.64
N GLY A 292 -9.08 -5.37 -7.35
CA GLY A 292 -9.81 -4.38 -6.56
C GLY A 292 -11.09 -4.90 -5.91
N GLN A 293 -11.46 -6.16 -6.13
CA GLN A 293 -12.57 -6.80 -5.41
C GLN A 293 -12.21 -7.05 -3.94
N THR A 294 -13.24 -7.10 -3.08
CA THR A 294 -13.12 -7.67 -1.74
C THR A 294 -13.12 -9.21 -1.80
N PRO A 295 -12.65 -9.91 -0.76
CA PRO A 295 -12.79 -11.35 -0.66
C PRO A 295 -14.23 -11.84 -0.80
N TYR A 296 -15.19 -11.14 -0.20
CA TYR A 296 -16.61 -11.48 -0.29
C TYR A 296 -17.17 -11.30 -1.70
N GLU A 297 -16.86 -10.21 -2.38
CA GLU A 297 -17.26 -10.01 -3.79
C GLU A 297 -16.68 -11.11 -4.69
N ARG A 298 -15.43 -11.52 -4.42
CA ARG A 298 -14.82 -12.64 -5.13
C ARG A 298 -15.57 -13.94 -4.88
N LEU A 299 -16.01 -14.20 -3.63
CA LEU A 299 -16.84 -15.36 -3.32
C LEU A 299 -18.13 -15.36 -4.11
N VAL A 300 -18.88 -14.25 -4.06
CA VAL A 300 -20.14 -14.11 -4.80
C VAL A 300 -19.95 -14.35 -6.29
N ALA A 301 -18.91 -13.78 -6.90
CA ALA A 301 -18.60 -13.97 -8.31
C ALA A 301 -18.29 -15.45 -8.64
N LYS A 302 -17.53 -16.14 -7.77
CA LYS A 302 -17.19 -17.56 -7.97
C LYS A 302 -18.38 -18.48 -7.77
N THR A 303 -19.25 -18.20 -6.80
CA THR A 303 -20.47 -19.00 -6.55
C THR A 303 -21.46 -18.87 -7.69
N ARG A 304 -21.67 -17.65 -8.21
CA ARG A 304 -22.55 -17.43 -9.38
C ARG A 304 -22.03 -18.14 -10.64
N ALA A 305 -20.71 -18.12 -10.87
CA ALA A 305 -20.11 -18.80 -12.02
C ALA A 305 -20.25 -20.33 -11.94
N THR A 306 -20.43 -20.90 -10.74
CA THR A 306 -20.61 -22.36 -10.55
C THR A 306 -22.08 -22.79 -10.74
N VAL A 307 -23.03 -21.86 -10.58
CA VAL A 307 -24.50 -22.10 -10.67
C VAL A 307 -25.01 -21.91 -12.11
N SER A 308 -24.22 -21.34 -13.02
CA SER A 308 -24.55 -21.28 -14.45
C SER A 308 -23.84 -22.41 -15.18
N PRO A 309 -24.45 -23.63 -15.28
CA PRO A 309 -24.00 -24.64 -16.24
C PRO A 309 -24.47 -24.17 -17.61
N GLY A 310 -23.60 -24.24 -18.58
CA GLY A 310 -23.80 -23.77 -19.92
C GLY A 310 -25.19 -24.08 -20.51
N SER A 311 -25.76 -23.07 -21.10
CA SER A 311 -26.68 -23.18 -22.22
C SER A 311 -25.91 -23.47 -23.48
#